data_b1b5cb857afbc078408c3c97cc0f0c39
#
_entry.id   b1b5cb857afbc078408c3c97cc0f0c39
#
_cell.length_a   1.000
_cell.length_b   1.000
_cell.length_c   1.000
_cell.angle_alpha   90.00
_cell.angle_beta   90.00
_cell.angle_gamma   90.00
#
_symmetry.space_group_name_H-M   'P 1'
#
loop_
_entity.id
_entity.type
_entity.pdbx_description
1 polymer ?
#
loop_
_entity_poly.entity_id
_entity_poly.type
_entity_poly.pdbx_seq_one_letter_code
_entity_poly.pdbx_strand_id
1 'polypeptide(L)'
;MKVFAARFGLAFILMIMMTNCGRDDLPKYQALGDLRILTIVVSNPEVNPGDTVTFTPVLSDLNGNGRLINFAVQACVDPGVTNGADPMCLNPDPASIQTGTITIPAGASQTYTGPVASFSLTMPDANTIFANRSPADQYNGVIYLVQYNISVPDGPAINSFLRVFVSDATTKTQKNQNPSITSVDLNDSPIPDTIPMPTSTANFRVISPPSSSETYTVMQNDGSVLTRTEEMLNTWFVSDGEFDFSRTTGSTENLWTPPGSKPSNRGMVILVVTRDGRGGSAFQKIEMN
;
A
#
# COMPACT_ATOMS: atom_id res chain seq x y z
N MET A 1 -44.82 -38.47 -24.94
CA MET A 1 -44.80 -36.99 -24.94
C MET A 1 -44.47 -36.34 -23.57
N LYS A 2 -44.69 -36.98 -22.43
CA LYS A 2 -44.39 -36.35 -21.09
C LYS A 2 -42.92 -36.32 -20.70
N VAL A 3 -42.05 -37.16 -21.23
CA VAL A 3 -40.61 -37.20 -20.90
C VAL A 3 -39.79 -36.12 -21.63
N PHE A 4 -40.25 -35.64 -22.80
CA PHE A 4 -39.57 -34.61 -23.57
C PHE A 4 -39.73 -33.20 -22.98
N ALA A 5 -40.90 -32.92 -22.37
CA ALA A 5 -41.14 -31.60 -21.74
C ALA A 5 -40.32 -31.38 -20.46
N ALA A 6 -40.05 -32.44 -19.67
CA ALA A 6 -39.25 -32.33 -18.45
C ALA A 6 -37.76 -32.07 -18.72
N ARG A 7 -37.21 -32.57 -19.83
CA ARG A 7 -35.80 -32.33 -20.24
C ARG A 7 -35.57 -30.95 -20.77
N PHE A 8 -36.55 -30.34 -21.42
CA PHE A 8 -36.46 -28.96 -21.90
C PHE A 8 -36.54 -27.93 -20.77
N GLY A 9 -37.40 -28.20 -19.77
CA GLY A 9 -37.51 -27.33 -18.59
C GLY A 9 -36.22 -27.29 -17.73
N LEU A 10 -35.55 -28.44 -17.56
CA LEU A 10 -34.31 -28.51 -16.78
C LEU A 10 -33.15 -27.82 -17.49
N ALA A 11 -33.04 -27.93 -18.81
CA ALA A 11 -32.02 -27.25 -19.60
C ALA A 11 -32.21 -25.72 -19.62
N PHE A 12 -33.44 -25.23 -19.61
CA PHE A 12 -33.76 -23.82 -19.57
C PHE A 12 -33.47 -23.21 -18.18
N ILE A 13 -33.73 -23.92 -17.09
CA ILE A 13 -33.38 -23.51 -15.73
C ILE A 13 -31.85 -23.46 -15.54
N LEU A 14 -31.13 -24.45 -16.08
CA LEU A 14 -29.66 -24.45 -16.03
C LEU A 14 -29.04 -23.28 -16.81
N MET A 15 -29.63 -22.88 -17.93
CA MET A 15 -29.18 -21.76 -18.77
C MET A 15 -29.41 -20.40 -18.08
N ILE A 16 -30.49 -20.26 -17.30
CA ILE A 16 -30.76 -19.03 -16.53
C ILE A 16 -29.78 -18.89 -15.33
N MET A 17 -29.31 -19.99 -14.76
CA MET A 17 -28.32 -19.94 -13.69
C MET A 17 -26.92 -19.56 -14.16
N MET A 18 -26.59 -19.73 -15.44
CA MET A 18 -25.30 -19.35 -15.99
C MET A 18 -25.19 -17.86 -16.38
N THR A 19 -26.30 -17.14 -16.49
CA THR A 19 -26.29 -15.70 -16.84
C THR A 19 -26.10 -14.79 -15.63
N ASN A 20 -26.05 -15.32 -14.40
CA ASN A 20 -25.84 -14.53 -13.19
C ASN A 20 -24.39 -14.55 -12.66
N CYS A 21 -23.46 -15.20 -13.34
CA CYS A 21 -22.03 -15.24 -12.96
C CYS A 21 -21.20 -14.15 -13.65
N GLY A 22 -21.75 -12.96 -13.82
CA GLY A 22 -21.06 -11.89 -14.55
C GLY A 22 -21.37 -10.48 -14.05
N ARG A 23 -21.71 -10.31 -12.77
CA ARG A 23 -21.76 -8.97 -12.21
C ARG A 23 -20.46 -8.68 -11.50
N ASP A 24 -19.70 -7.71 -12.04
CA ASP A 24 -18.54 -7.08 -11.40
C ASP A 24 -18.96 -6.23 -10.17
N ASP A 25 -19.71 -6.84 -9.24
CA ASP A 25 -20.20 -6.17 -8.03
C ASP A 25 -19.14 -6.14 -6.92
N LEU A 26 -17.92 -6.68 -7.16
CA LEU A 26 -16.84 -6.57 -6.21
C LEU A 26 -16.23 -5.16 -6.26
N PRO A 27 -16.02 -4.51 -5.10
CA PRO A 27 -15.38 -3.20 -5.05
C PRO A 27 -14.02 -3.27 -5.76
N LYS A 28 -13.80 -2.39 -6.73
CA LYS A 28 -12.52 -2.34 -7.44
C LYS A 28 -11.42 -1.94 -6.47
N TYR A 29 -10.29 -2.64 -6.53
CA TYR A 29 -9.15 -2.38 -5.63
C TYR A 29 -8.72 -0.92 -5.61
N GLN A 30 -8.79 -0.24 -6.75
CA GLN A 30 -8.41 1.16 -6.93
C GLN A 30 -9.44 2.17 -6.41
N ALA A 31 -10.71 1.77 -6.22
CA ALA A 31 -11.77 2.69 -5.82
C ALA A 31 -11.62 3.10 -4.35
N LEU A 32 -11.61 4.41 -4.09
CA LEU A 32 -11.64 4.98 -2.75
C LEU A 32 -13.10 5.22 -2.33
N GLY A 33 -13.38 5.02 -1.05
CA GLY A 33 -14.71 5.22 -0.48
C GLY A 33 -14.64 5.12 1.03
N ASP A 34 -14.76 3.93 1.56
CA ASP A 34 -14.66 3.65 2.98
C ASP A 34 -13.23 3.79 3.49
N LEU A 35 -13.09 3.84 4.83
CA LEU A 35 -11.81 3.93 5.50
C LEU A 35 -10.85 2.85 5.01
N ARG A 36 -9.66 3.27 4.57
CA ARG A 36 -8.59 2.38 4.08
C ARG A 36 -7.22 2.91 4.46
N ILE A 37 -6.29 2.00 4.72
CA ILE A 37 -4.85 2.29 4.76
C ILE A 37 -4.32 2.08 3.33
N LEU A 38 -3.79 3.15 2.72
CA LEU A 38 -3.27 3.11 1.35
C LEU A 38 -1.80 2.70 1.32
N THR A 39 -1.02 3.24 2.24
CA THR A 39 0.37 2.88 2.51
C THR A 39 0.77 3.37 3.89
N ILE A 40 1.92 2.91 4.37
CA ILE A 40 2.63 3.50 5.51
C ILE A 40 4.04 3.80 5.00
N VAL A 41 4.38 5.08 4.91
CA VAL A 41 5.71 5.52 4.50
C VAL A 41 6.62 5.46 5.73
N VAL A 42 7.75 4.79 5.61
CA VAL A 42 8.78 4.72 6.66
C VAL A 42 9.86 5.77 6.40
N SER A 43 10.50 6.29 7.45
CA SER A 43 11.62 7.22 7.24
C SER A 43 12.79 6.53 6.53
N ASN A 44 13.08 5.29 6.88
CA ASN A 44 14.12 4.46 6.29
C ASN A 44 13.62 3.01 6.23
N PRO A 45 13.52 2.39 5.03
CA PRO A 45 13.04 1.01 4.89
C PRO A 45 14.07 -0.05 5.33
N GLU A 46 15.35 0.33 5.38
CA GLU A 46 16.43 -0.52 5.89
C GLU A 46 17.32 0.29 6.85
N VAL A 47 17.54 -0.24 8.06
CA VAL A 47 18.20 0.46 9.17
C VAL A 47 19.20 -0.43 9.90
N ASN A 48 19.92 0.14 10.86
CA ASN A 48 20.78 -0.61 11.77
C ASN A 48 19.98 -1.06 13.02
N PRO A 49 20.47 -2.08 13.75
CA PRO A 49 19.97 -2.39 15.07
C PRO A 49 20.03 -1.16 15.99
N GLY A 50 18.95 -0.93 16.75
CA GLY A 50 18.83 0.20 17.67
C GLY A 50 18.43 1.54 17.03
N ASP A 51 18.36 1.64 15.71
CA ASP A 51 17.90 2.87 15.05
C ASP A 51 16.39 3.10 15.32
N THR A 52 16.01 4.37 15.33
CA THR A 52 14.60 4.75 15.42
C THR A 52 14.04 5.05 14.03
N VAL A 53 12.91 4.42 13.72
CA VAL A 53 12.19 4.56 12.46
C VAL A 53 10.87 5.28 12.72
N THR A 54 10.55 6.27 11.88
CA THR A 54 9.27 6.97 11.88
C THR A 54 8.37 6.41 10.78
N PHE A 55 7.11 6.19 11.11
CA PHE A 55 6.07 5.62 10.28
C PHE A 55 4.97 6.65 10.07
N THR A 56 4.66 6.94 8.82
CA THR A 56 3.61 7.89 8.45
C THR A 56 2.51 7.16 7.67
N PRO A 57 1.40 6.81 8.33
CA PRO A 57 0.27 6.18 7.65
C PRO A 57 -0.40 7.17 6.69
N VAL A 58 -0.79 6.67 5.52
CA VAL A 58 -1.57 7.40 4.52
C VAL A 58 -2.93 6.72 4.40
N LEU A 59 -3.97 7.43 4.76
CA LEU A 59 -5.32 6.92 4.84
C LEU A 59 -6.22 7.57 3.78
N SER A 60 -7.32 6.90 3.46
CA SER A 60 -8.46 7.49 2.77
C SER A 60 -9.74 7.15 3.53
N ASP A 61 -10.62 8.14 3.70
CA ASP A 61 -11.92 8.00 4.32
C ASP A 61 -12.91 9.02 3.70
N LEU A 62 -13.40 8.69 2.51
CA LEU A 62 -14.27 9.60 1.77
C LEU A 62 -15.70 9.64 2.34
N ASN A 63 -16.09 8.60 3.08
CA ASN A 63 -17.42 8.47 3.67
C ASN A 63 -17.44 8.78 5.18
N GLY A 64 -16.31 9.15 5.76
CA GLY A 64 -16.12 9.18 7.21
C GLY A 64 -16.60 10.43 7.92
N ASN A 65 -16.88 11.51 7.21
CA ASN A 65 -17.36 12.76 7.77
C ASN A 65 -16.51 13.34 8.91
N GLY A 66 -15.18 13.17 8.85
CA GLY A 66 -14.26 13.72 9.84
C GLY A 66 -14.32 13.00 11.20
N ARG A 67 -14.51 11.71 11.21
CA ARG A 67 -14.64 10.89 12.43
C ARG A 67 -13.32 10.61 13.14
N LEU A 68 -13.42 10.22 14.41
CA LEU A 68 -12.31 9.74 15.20
C LEU A 68 -11.98 8.29 14.83
N ILE A 69 -10.71 7.98 14.72
CA ILE A 69 -10.19 6.64 14.42
C ILE A 69 -9.27 6.21 15.57
N ASN A 70 -9.51 5.05 16.14
CA ASN A 70 -8.57 4.42 17.07
C ASN A 70 -7.47 3.71 16.28
N PHE A 71 -6.24 3.75 16.77
CA PHE A 71 -5.15 2.97 16.24
C PHE A 71 -4.44 2.15 17.32
N ALA A 72 -3.88 1.03 16.90
CA ALA A 72 -2.99 0.20 17.70
C ALA A 72 -1.80 -0.23 16.86
N VAL A 73 -0.60 -0.14 17.44
CA VAL A 73 0.67 -0.59 16.85
C VAL A 73 1.24 -1.68 17.72
N GLN A 74 1.79 -2.69 17.08
CA GLN A 74 2.67 -3.68 17.71
C GLN A 74 3.69 -4.17 16.70
N ALA A 75 4.85 -4.59 17.16
CA ALA A 75 5.89 -5.10 16.27
C ALA A 75 6.66 -6.27 16.88
N CYS A 76 7.30 -7.05 16.04
CA CYS A 76 8.10 -8.19 16.45
C CYS A 76 9.14 -8.54 15.37
N VAL A 77 10.12 -9.35 15.71
CA VAL A 77 10.93 -10.03 14.70
C VAL A 77 10.00 -10.92 13.87
N ASP A 78 10.02 -10.78 12.54
CA ASP A 78 9.08 -11.50 11.65
C ASP A 78 9.18 -13.02 11.90
N PRO A 79 8.08 -13.66 12.33
CA PRO A 79 8.06 -15.10 12.59
C PRO A 79 8.12 -15.94 11.32
N GLY A 80 8.11 -15.30 10.14
CA GLY A 80 7.95 -15.93 8.84
C GLY A 80 6.49 -16.10 8.46
N VAL A 81 6.25 -16.20 7.16
CA VAL A 81 4.91 -16.43 6.62
C VAL A 81 4.72 -17.89 6.32
N THR A 82 3.80 -18.52 7.02
CA THR A 82 3.26 -19.83 6.59
C THR A 82 2.30 -19.56 5.43
N ASN A 83 2.41 -20.32 4.33
CA ASN A 83 1.58 -20.15 3.14
C ASN A 83 0.09 -19.99 3.49
N GLY A 84 -0.49 -18.85 3.12
CA GLY A 84 -1.89 -18.53 3.33
C GLY A 84 -2.28 -17.99 4.71
N ALA A 85 -1.31 -17.75 5.61
CA ALA A 85 -1.57 -17.08 6.89
C ALA A 85 -1.22 -15.60 6.83
N ASP A 86 -2.00 -14.77 7.50
CA ASP A 86 -1.64 -13.37 7.72
C ASP A 86 -0.41 -13.29 8.62
N PRO A 87 0.56 -12.41 8.33
CA PRO A 87 1.69 -12.18 9.20
C PRO A 87 1.20 -11.56 10.52
N MET A 88 1.43 -12.26 11.62
CA MET A 88 1.00 -11.82 12.95
C MET A 88 2.15 -11.88 13.96
N CYS A 89 2.26 -10.85 14.78
CA CYS A 89 3.11 -10.86 15.95
C CYS A 89 2.43 -11.63 17.09
N LEU A 90 2.77 -12.90 17.24
CA LEU A 90 2.25 -13.73 18.37
C LEU A 90 2.87 -13.30 19.71
N ASN A 91 4.10 -12.82 19.69
CA ASN A 91 4.82 -12.32 20.86
C ASN A 91 5.39 -10.93 20.51
N PRO A 92 4.57 -9.87 20.56
CA PRO A 92 5.02 -8.53 20.23
C PRO A 92 6.08 -8.05 21.24
N ASP A 93 7.02 -7.27 20.72
CA ASP A 93 7.94 -6.52 21.56
C ASP A 93 7.16 -5.53 22.43
N PRO A 94 7.21 -5.63 23.78
CA PRO A 94 6.46 -4.74 24.67
C PRO A 94 6.75 -3.25 24.43
N ALA A 95 7.99 -2.90 24.02
CA ALA A 95 8.39 -1.52 23.73
C ALA A 95 7.74 -0.97 22.44
N SER A 96 7.22 -1.85 21.56
CA SER A 96 6.56 -1.47 20.32
C SER A 96 5.07 -1.19 20.46
N ILE A 97 4.46 -1.55 21.59
CA ILE A 97 3.00 -1.47 21.77
C ILE A 97 2.60 -0.01 22.00
N GLN A 98 1.84 0.53 21.07
CA GLN A 98 1.30 1.90 21.12
C GLN A 98 -0.18 1.87 20.77
N THR A 99 -0.97 2.71 21.44
CA THR A 99 -2.39 2.91 21.12
C THR A 99 -2.72 4.39 21.19
N GLY A 100 -3.71 4.81 20.46
CA GLY A 100 -4.15 6.20 20.48
C GLY A 100 -5.32 6.44 19.54
N THR A 101 -5.58 7.73 19.30
CA THR A 101 -6.64 8.19 18.44
C THR A 101 -6.09 9.15 17.39
N ILE A 102 -6.67 9.08 16.20
CA ILE A 102 -6.42 10.00 15.10
C ILE A 102 -7.71 10.73 14.83
N THR A 103 -7.66 12.07 14.84
CA THR A 103 -8.74 12.88 14.30
C THR A 103 -8.47 13.08 12.82
N ILE A 104 -9.30 12.52 11.95
CA ILE A 104 -9.22 12.82 10.52
C ILE A 104 -9.68 14.26 10.33
N PRO A 105 -8.86 15.12 9.70
CA PRO A 105 -9.28 16.48 9.40
C PRO A 105 -10.58 16.46 8.58
N ALA A 106 -11.60 17.20 9.04
CA ALA A 106 -12.76 17.45 8.23
C ALA A 106 -12.34 18.42 7.12
N GLY A 107 -12.18 17.94 5.90
CA GLY A 107 -12.11 18.79 4.71
C GLY A 107 -13.44 19.54 4.50
N ALA A 108 -13.48 20.48 3.57
CA ALA A 108 -14.70 21.24 3.24
C ALA A 108 -15.90 20.35 2.88
N SER A 109 -15.67 19.11 2.51
CA SER A 109 -16.65 18.05 2.18
C SER A 109 -16.61 16.87 3.16
N GLN A 110 -15.92 17.01 4.31
CA GLN A 110 -15.76 15.96 5.32
C GLN A 110 -15.12 14.64 4.79
N THR A 111 -14.44 14.72 3.67
CA THR A 111 -13.70 13.61 3.06
C THR A 111 -12.21 13.78 3.33
N TYR A 112 -11.48 12.70 3.41
CA TYR A 112 -10.05 12.75 3.64
C TYR A 112 -9.28 11.71 2.81
N THR A 113 -8.17 12.14 2.22
CA THR A 113 -7.14 11.26 1.65
C THR A 113 -5.78 11.91 1.86
N GLY A 114 -4.89 11.24 2.57
CA GLY A 114 -3.56 11.77 2.83
C GLY A 114 -2.88 11.18 4.08
N PRO A 115 -1.73 11.75 4.49
CA PRO A 115 -1.00 11.30 5.66
C PRO A 115 -1.69 11.74 6.95
N VAL A 116 -1.62 10.87 7.96
CA VAL A 116 -2.08 11.16 9.33
C VAL A 116 -0.89 11.19 10.28
N ALA A 117 -1.15 11.41 11.58
CA ALA A 117 -0.12 11.50 12.60
C ALA A 117 0.84 10.31 12.55
N SER A 118 2.12 10.60 12.50
CA SER A 118 3.21 9.60 12.50
C SER A 118 3.44 9.04 13.89
N PHE A 119 3.98 7.83 13.96
CA PHE A 119 4.51 7.22 15.17
C PHE A 119 5.94 6.75 14.91
N SER A 120 6.69 6.45 15.98
CA SER A 120 8.08 5.99 15.88
C SER A 120 8.29 4.73 16.72
N LEU A 121 9.13 3.83 16.20
CA LEU A 121 9.59 2.65 16.92
C LEU A 121 11.12 2.60 16.88
N THR A 122 11.72 2.18 18.00
CA THR A 122 13.14 1.84 18.04
C THR A 122 13.30 0.36 17.70
N MET A 123 14.17 0.07 16.74
CA MET A 123 14.46 -1.30 16.33
C MET A 123 15.18 -2.06 17.46
N PRO A 124 15.00 -3.37 17.59
CA PRO A 124 15.74 -4.17 18.54
C PRO A 124 17.27 -4.02 18.37
N ASP A 125 18.00 -4.21 19.43
CA ASP A 125 19.46 -4.26 19.39
C ASP A 125 19.98 -5.46 18.59
N ALA A 126 21.29 -5.45 18.26
CA ALA A 126 21.91 -6.51 17.46
C ALA A 126 21.81 -7.90 18.11
N ASN A 127 21.89 -7.98 19.44
CA ASN A 127 21.82 -9.26 20.14
C ASN A 127 20.41 -9.88 20.04
N THR A 128 19.40 -9.03 20.01
CA THR A 128 17.99 -9.44 19.90
C THR A 128 17.62 -9.76 18.43
N ILE A 129 17.87 -8.83 17.50
CA ILE A 129 17.39 -8.99 16.12
C ILE A 129 18.18 -10.07 15.36
N PHE A 130 19.48 -10.23 15.65
CA PHE A 130 20.33 -11.20 14.99
C PHE A 130 20.47 -12.53 15.76
N ALA A 131 19.75 -12.72 16.85
CA ALA A 131 19.75 -13.97 17.60
C ALA A 131 19.46 -15.17 16.68
N ASN A 132 20.39 -16.14 16.60
CA ASN A 132 20.28 -17.33 15.77
C ASN A 132 20.11 -17.08 14.26
N ARG A 133 20.58 -15.92 13.75
CA ARG A 133 20.55 -15.57 12.33
C ARG A 133 21.89 -15.86 11.67
N SER A 134 21.81 -16.36 10.44
CA SER A 134 23.03 -16.61 9.63
C SER A 134 23.69 -15.27 9.23
N PRO A 135 24.99 -15.27 8.86
CA PRO A 135 25.62 -14.09 8.29
C PRO A 135 24.91 -13.54 7.05
N ALA A 136 24.31 -14.41 6.23
CA ALA A 136 23.53 -14.00 5.08
C ALA A 136 22.24 -13.26 5.50
N ASP A 137 21.54 -13.74 6.53
CA ASP A 137 20.36 -13.05 7.06
C ASP A 137 20.71 -11.68 7.63
N GLN A 138 21.82 -11.59 8.39
CA GLN A 138 22.28 -10.31 8.95
C GLN A 138 22.66 -9.30 7.86
N TYR A 139 23.30 -9.78 6.78
CA TYR A 139 23.65 -8.96 5.64
C TYR A 139 22.41 -8.51 4.86
N ASN A 140 21.50 -9.43 4.55
CA ASN A 140 20.31 -9.15 3.75
C ASN A 140 19.25 -8.34 4.52
N GLY A 141 19.34 -8.32 5.82
CA GLY A 141 18.39 -7.67 6.73
C GLY A 141 17.37 -8.66 7.29
N VAL A 142 17.34 -8.75 8.63
CA VAL A 142 16.28 -9.44 9.36
C VAL A 142 15.06 -8.55 9.38
N ILE A 143 13.90 -9.10 9.09
CA ILE A 143 12.67 -8.33 9.02
C ILE A 143 12.13 -8.09 10.42
N TYR A 144 11.85 -6.82 10.74
CA TYR A 144 11.03 -6.40 11.86
C TYR A 144 9.64 -6.08 11.34
N LEU A 145 8.69 -6.94 11.70
CA LEU A 145 7.29 -6.84 11.28
C LEU A 145 6.58 -5.84 12.18
N VAL A 146 5.96 -4.83 11.57
CA VAL A 146 5.14 -3.82 12.25
C VAL A 146 3.69 -4.00 11.81
N GLN A 147 2.80 -4.23 12.77
CA GLN A 147 1.36 -4.28 12.56
C GLN A 147 0.75 -2.94 12.98
N TYR A 148 -0.05 -2.37 12.10
CA TYR A 148 -0.78 -1.14 12.31
C TYR A 148 -2.27 -1.39 12.07
N ASN A 149 -3.04 -1.32 13.13
CA ASN A 149 -4.47 -1.59 13.12
C ASN A 149 -5.23 -0.29 13.37
N ILE A 150 -6.28 -0.05 12.60
CA ILE A 150 -7.18 1.08 12.81
C ILE A 150 -8.61 0.59 12.93
N SER A 151 -9.42 1.29 13.71
CA SER A 151 -10.85 1.01 13.85
C SER A 151 -11.65 2.27 14.11
N VAL A 152 -12.88 2.26 13.67
CA VAL A 152 -13.88 3.25 14.07
C VAL A 152 -14.81 2.62 15.11
N PRO A 153 -15.47 3.41 15.99
CA PRO A 153 -16.23 2.88 17.10
C PRO A 153 -17.24 1.79 16.72
N ASP A 154 -17.90 1.84 15.65
CA ASP A 154 -18.94 0.86 15.25
C ASP A 154 -18.58 0.14 13.93
N GLY A 155 -17.30 0.12 13.54
CA GLY A 155 -16.84 -0.48 12.30
C GLY A 155 -15.86 -1.63 12.51
N PRO A 156 -15.59 -2.40 11.45
CA PRO A 156 -14.58 -3.44 11.48
C PRO A 156 -13.19 -2.85 11.69
N ALA A 157 -12.30 -3.61 12.33
CA ALA A 157 -10.88 -3.29 12.37
C ALA A 157 -10.26 -3.50 10.98
N ILE A 158 -9.40 -2.57 10.59
CA ILE A 158 -8.60 -2.66 9.37
C ILE A 158 -7.16 -2.89 9.79
N ASN A 159 -6.60 -4.02 9.35
CA ASN A 159 -5.25 -4.42 9.68
C ASN A 159 -4.32 -4.12 8.51
N SER A 160 -3.15 -3.62 8.83
CA SER A 160 -2.04 -3.46 7.90
C SER A 160 -0.75 -3.93 8.54
N PHE A 161 0.17 -4.39 7.73
CA PHE A 161 1.52 -4.71 8.19
C PHE A 161 2.54 -4.16 7.21
N LEU A 162 3.71 -3.89 7.73
CA LEU A 162 4.87 -3.54 6.94
C LEU A 162 6.12 -4.20 7.52
N ARG A 163 7.16 -4.27 6.71
CA ARG A 163 8.43 -4.89 7.05
C ARG A 163 9.52 -3.85 6.98
N VAL A 164 10.24 -3.65 8.08
CA VAL A 164 11.48 -2.89 8.13
C VAL A 164 12.64 -3.87 8.13
N PHE A 165 13.60 -3.66 7.25
CA PHE A 165 14.80 -4.49 7.20
C PHE A 165 15.84 -3.95 8.17
N VAL A 166 16.33 -4.80 9.06
CA VAL A 166 17.41 -4.46 10.00
C VAL A 166 18.64 -5.26 9.60
N SER A 167 19.65 -4.60 9.04
CA SER A 167 20.86 -5.24 8.52
C SER A 167 22.11 -4.76 9.24
N ASP A 168 23.15 -5.61 9.23
CA ASP A 168 24.40 -5.31 9.91
C ASP A 168 25.20 -4.22 9.19
N ALA A 169 25.42 -3.09 9.87
CA ALA A 169 26.19 -1.96 9.36
C ALA A 169 27.65 -2.26 9.08
N THR A 170 28.22 -3.28 9.72
CA THR A 170 29.63 -3.63 9.55
C THR A 170 29.89 -4.37 8.25
N THR A 171 28.87 -5.04 7.71
CA THR A 171 28.96 -5.87 6.50
C THR A 171 28.24 -5.28 5.31
N LYS A 172 27.19 -4.46 5.54
CA LYS A 172 26.39 -3.82 4.49
C LYS A 172 26.31 -2.31 4.72
N THR A 173 27.04 -1.57 3.91
CA THR A 173 27.13 -0.10 4.02
C THR A 173 26.03 0.62 3.23
N GLN A 174 25.53 0.03 2.15
CA GLN A 174 24.47 0.61 1.33
C GLN A 174 23.12 0.06 1.81
N LYS A 175 22.34 0.93 2.45
CA LYS A 175 20.99 0.65 2.94
C LYS A 175 19.97 1.02 1.88
N ASN A 176 18.84 0.30 1.85
CA ASN A 176 17.69 0.66 1.03
C ASN A 176 17.15 2.04 1.39
N GLN A 177 16.78 2.81 0.37
CA GLN A 177 16.15 4.12 0.51
C GLN A 177 14.71 4.08 -0.02
N ASN A 178 13.87 5.00 0.45
CA ASN A 178 12.57 5.16 -0.18
C ASN A 178 12.72 5.63 -1.63
N PRO A 179 11.90 5.11 -2.55
CA PRO A 179 11.81 5.69 -3.88
C PRO A 179 11.31 7.14 -3.79
N SER A 180 11.56 7.91 -4.83
CA SER A 180 11.01 9.25 -4.97
C SER A 180 10.19 9.37 -6.25
N ILE A 181 9.18 10.23 -6.21
CA ILE A 181 8.38 10.61 -7.37
C ILE A 181 8.80 12.01 -7.77
N THR A 182 9.28 12.17 -9.01
CA THR A 182 9.63 13.48 -9.57
C THR A 182 8.39 14.23 -10.02
N SER A 183 7.48 13.53 -10.70
CA SER A 183 6.19 14.05 -11.15
C SER A 183 5.21 12.91 -11.40
N VAL A 184 3.94 13.26 -11.42
CA VAL A 184 2.94 12.52 -12.17
C VAL A 184 2.66 13.30 -13.44
N ASP A 185 2.73 12.62 -14.56
CA ASP A 185 2.45 13.22 -15.86
C ASP A 185 1.02 12.89 -16.31
N LEU A 186 0.38 13.83 -16.96
CA LEU A 186 -0.89 13.70 -17.66
C LEU A 186 -0.66 13.98 -19.12
N ASN A 187 -0.92 12.99 -19.99
CA ASN A 187 -0.69 13.07 -21.44
C ASN A 187 0.72 13.65 -21.76
N ASP A 188 1.75 13.03 -21.19
CA ASP A 188 3.18 13.36 -21.34
C ASP A 188 3.63 14.71 -20.75
N SER A 189 2.83 15.36 -19.95
CA SER A 189 3.17 16.63 -19.32
C SER A 189 3.09 16.56 -17.80
N PRO A 190 4.11 16.98 -17.05
CA PRO A 190 4.07 17.05 -15.60
C PRO A 190 2.90 17.91 -15.10
N ILE A 191 2.19 17.43 -14.07
CA ILE A 191 1.06 18.15 -13.50
C ILE A 191 1.34 18.57 -12.05
N PRO A 192 0.75 19.68 -11.60
CA PRO A 192 0.75 20.06 -10.18
C PRO A 192 -0.19 19.15 -9.36
N ASP A 193 -0.12 19.28 -8.03
CA ASP A 193 -0.96 18.52 -7.09
C ASP A 193 -2.47 18.85 -7.21
N THR A 194 -2.82 19.91 -7.92
CA THR A 194 -4.22 20.29 -8.17
C THR A 194 -4.41 20.64 -9.64
N ILE A 195 -5.36 19.99 -10.30
CA ILE A 195 -5.66 20.16 -11.73
C ILE A 195 -7.18 20.30 -11.96
N PRO A 196 -7.60 20.92 -13.07
CA PRO A 196 -8.96 20.77 -13.56
C PRO A 196 -9.25 19.28 -13.89
N MET A 197 -10.46 18.82 -13.61
CA MET A 197 -10.86 17.46 -13.99
C MET A 197 -10.82 17.30 -15.51
N PRO A 198 -10.05 16.32 -16.06
CA PRO A 198 -10.11 16.00 -17.46
C PRO A 198 -11.54 15.57 -17.89
N THR A 199 -12.01 16.09 -19.01
CA THR A 199 -13.36 15.80 -19.53
C THR A 199 -13.43 14.60 -20.47
N SER A 200 -12.27 14.04 -20.80
CA SER A 200 -12.12 12.83 -21.63
C SER A 200 -11.10 11.91 -20.98
N THR A 201 -10.99 10.69 -21.49
CA THR A 201 -9.95 9.75 -21.10
C THR A 201 -8.56 10.39 -21.20
N ALA A 202 -7.69 10.08 -20.25
CA ALA A 202 -6.37 10.69 -20.14
C ALA A 202 -5.35 9.67 -19.63
N ASN A 203 -4.13 9.73 -20.16
CA ASN A 203 -3.03 8.87 -19.73
C ASN A 203 -2.29 9.51 -18.55
N PHE A 204 -2.19 8.78 -17.46
CA PHE A 204 -1.36 9.12 -16.31
C PHE A 204 -0.15 8.21 -16.26
N ARG A 205 1.00 8.74 -15.86
CA ARG A 205 2.19 7.94 -15.53
C ARG A 205 2.99 8.56 -14.40
N VAL A 206 3.71 7.73 -13.67
CA VAL A 206 4.65 8.18 -12.63
C VAL A 206 6.03 8.34 -13.25
N ILE A 207 6.68 9.45 -12.96
CA ILE A 207 8.09 9.68 -13.28
C ILE A 207 8.89 9.65 -11.99
N SER A 208 9.78 8.69 -11.89
CA SER A 208 10.77 8.59 -10.80
C SER A 208 12.17 8.84 -11.34
N PRO A 209 13.07 9.46 -10.56
CA PRO A 209 14.45 9.61 -10.99
C PRO A 209 15.12 8.22 -11.10
N PRO A 210 16.12 8.05 -11.98
CA PRO A 210 16.83 6.76 -12.11
C PRO A 210 17.41 6.23 -10.78
N SER A 211 17.74 7.11 -9.85
CA SER A 211 18.25 6.75 -8.52
C SER A 211 17.20 6.08 -7.62
N SER A 212 15.92 6.13 -7.97
CA SER A 212 14.87 5.42 -7.21
C SER A 212 14.90 3.92 -7.43
N SER A 213 15.45 3.45 -8.56
CA SER A 213 15.63 2.02 -8.82
C SER A 213 17.07 1.64 -8.45
N GLU A 214 17.25 1.25 -7.19
CA GLU A 214 18.58 0.95 -6.67
C GLU A 214 19.10 -0.40 -7.18
N THR A 215 20.41 -0.47 -7.42
CA THR A 215 21.12 -1.73 -7.61
C THR A 215 21.68 -2.15 -6.26
N TYR A 216 21.33 -3.34 -5.80
CA TYR A 216 21.69 -3.85 -4.48
C TYR A 216 22.27 -5.27 -4.56
N THR A 217 22.88 -5.69 -3.46
CA THR A 217 23.49 -7.02 -3.33
C THR A 217 22.74 -7.87 -2.33
N VAL A 218 22.65 -9.16 -2.63
CA VAL A 218 22.06 -10.20 -1.77
C VAL A 218 23.11 -11.27 -1.51
N MET A 219 23.43 -11.53 -0.24
CA MET A 219 24.33 -12.59 0.16
C MET A 219 23.58 -13.93 0.17
N GLN A 220 24.19 -14.95 -0.43
CA GLN A 220 23.67 -16.31 -0.43
C GLN A 220 24.19 -17.09 0.79
N ASN A 221 23.61 -18.24 1.10
CA ASN A 221 24.02 -19.06 2.24
C ASN A 221 25.46 -19.62 2.12
N ASP A 222 25.99 -19.72 0.92
CA ASP A 222 27.36 -20.11 0.66
C ASP A 222 28.38 -18.94 0.74
N GLY A 223 27.89 -17.74 1.07
CA GLY A 223 28.68 -16.51 1.15
C GLY A 223 28.87 -15.78 -0.19
N SER A 224 28.40 -16.34 -1.31
CA SER A 224 28.42 -15.64 -2.59
C SER A 224 27.45 -14.46 -2.59
N VAL A 225 27.71 -13.46 -3.44
CA VAL A 225 26.91 -12.24 -3.51
C VAL A 225 26.34 -12.11 -4.91
N LEU A 226 25.01 -11.92 -4.99
CA LEU A 226 24.29 -11.64 -6.23
C LEU A 226 23.88 -10.17 -6.28
N THR A 227 24.03 -9.57 -7.45
CA THR A 227 23.56 -8.21 -7.73
C THR A 227 22.14 -8.27 -8.31
N ARG A 228 21.26 -7.39 -7.82
CA ARG A 228 19.88 -7.22 -8.28
C ARG A 228 19.57 -5.74 -8.46
N THR A 229 18.57 -5.43 -9.28
CA THR A 229 18.04 -4.09 -9.45
C THR A 229 16.56 -4.10 -9.06
N GLU A 230 16.13 -3.06 -8.39
CA GLU A 230 14.74 -2.87 -7.98
C GLU A 230 13.84 -2.59 -9.16
N GLU A 231 12.61 -3.03 -9.06
CA GLU A 231 11.54 -2.69 -9.98
C GLU A 231 10.48 -1.86 -9.26
N MET A 232 10.22 -0.66 -9.77
CA MET A 232 9.22 0.25 -9.19
C MET A 232 7.82 -0.21 -9.53
N LEU A 233 6.98 -0.41 -8.52
CA LEU A 233 5.57 -0.75 -8.66
C LEU A 233 4.70 0.43 -8.21
N ASN A 234 3.90 0.96 -9.12
CA ASN A 234 2.94 2.02 -8.83
C ASN A 234 1.55 1.41 -8.57
N THR A 235 0.92 1.78 -7.48
CA THR A 235 -0.46 1.40 -7.16
C THR A 235 -1.33 2.66 -7.23
N TRP A 236 -2.36 2.62 -8.05
CA TRP A 236 -3.26 3.74 -8.30
C TRP A 236 -4.54 3.61 -7.48
N PHE A 237 -4.95 4.71 -6.90
CA PHE A 237 -6.21 4.86 -6.17
C PHE A 237 -6.95 6.08 -6.67
N VAL A 238 -8.27 6.00 -6.78
CA VAL A 238 -9.10 7.08 -7.29
C VAL A 238 -10.44 7.12 -6.58
N SER A 239 -10.90 8.33 -6.30
CA SER A 239 -12.22 8.53 -5.68
C SER A 239 -13.37 8.37 -6.66
N ASP A 240 -13.13 8.67 -7.94
CA ASP A 240 -14.14 8.66 -9.01
C ASP A 240 -13.49 8.43 -10.36
N GLY A 241 -14.24 7.87 -11.29
CA GLY A 241 -13.68 7.39 -12.54
C GLY A 241 -12.95 6.06 -12.34
N GLU A 242 -12.15 5.66 -13.31
CA GLU A 242 -11.53 4.35 -13.32
C GLU A 242 -10.22 4.36 -14.08
N PHE A 243 -9.19 3.71 -13.54
CA PHE A 243 -7.98 3.34 -14.25
C PHE A 243 -8.12 1.96 -14.88
N ASP A 244 -7.52 1.76 -16.06
CA ASP A 244 -7.46 0.44 -16.70
C ASP A 244 -6.73 -0.57 -15.80
N PHE A 245 -5.68 -0.13 -15.11
CA PHE A 245 -4.89 -0.97 -14.21
C PHE A 245 -4.84 -0.37 -12.81
N SER A 246 -5.06 -1.20 -11.80
CA SER A 246 -4.81 -0.81 -10.41
C SER A 246 -3.32 -0.70 -10.09
N ARG A 247 -2.45 -1.29 -10.92
CA ARG A 247 -0.99 -1.30 -10.75
C ARG A 247 -0.29 -1.17 -12.10
N THR A 248 0.82 -0.41 -12.11
CA THR A 248 1.74 -0.28 -13.26
C THR A 248 3.19 -0.38 -12.76
N THR A 249 4.11 -0.72 -13.65
CA THR A 249 5.55 -0.78 -13.34
C THR A 249 6.29 0.40 -13.98
N GLY A 250 7.30 0.93 -13.27
CA GLY A 250 8.13 2.03 -13.77
C GLY A 250 7.29 3.23 -14.23
N SER A 251 7.57 3.71 -15.44
CA SER A 251 6.87 4.82 -16.08
C SER A 251 5.78 4.37 -17.07
N THR A 252 5.23 3.18 -16.89
CA THR A 252 4.13 2.68 -17.75
C THR A 252 2.90 3.57 -17.59
N GLU A 253 2.33 3.95 -18.72
CA GLU A 253 1.08 4.71 -18.80
C GLU A 253 -0.10 3.91 -18.27
N ASN A 254 -1.05 4.62 -17.68
CA ASN A 254 -2.30 4.08 -17.17
C ASN A 254 -3.46 4.97 -17.63
N LEU A 255 -4.34 4.44 -18.42
CA LEU A 255 -5.48 5.19 -18.93
C LEU A 255 -6.52 5.37 -17.82
N TRP A 256 -6.90 6.61 -17.57
CA TRP A 256 -7.99 6.97 -16.68
C TRP A 256 -9.22 7.40 -17.47
N THR A 257 -10.37 6.82 -17.14
CA THR A 257 -11.66 7.19 -17.68
C THR A 257 -12.42 8.02 -16.67
N PRO A 258 -12.84 9.26 -17.01
CA PRO A 258 -13.59 10.11 -16.08
C PRO A 258 -14.96 9.50 -15.75
N PRO A 259 -15.53 9.84 -14.58
CA PRO A 259 -16.92 9.46 -14.27
C PRO A 259 -17.89 10.18 -15.22
N GLY A 260 -19.05 9.60 -15.45
CA GLY A 260 -20.08 10.21 -16.33
C GLY A 260 -20.59 11.59 -15.86
N SER A 261 -20.38 11.91 -14.57
CA SER A 261 -20.66 13.23 -13.99
C SER A 261 -19.71 13.51 -12.83
N LYS A 262 -19.27 14.76 -12.71
CA LYS A 262 -18.45 15.21 -11.57
C LYS A 262 -19.29 15.13 -10.28
N PRO A 263 -18.74 14.61 -9.16
CA PRO A 263 -19.38 14.69 -7.86
C PRO A 263 -19.69 16.14 -7.49
N SER A 264 -20.93 16.41 -7.09
CA SER A 264 -21.37 17.78 -6.77
C SER A 264 -21.02 18.23 -5.36
N ASN A 265 -20.69 17.29 -4.48
CA ASN A 265 -20.55 17.52 -3.04
C ASN A 265 -19.11 17.35 -2.51
N ARG A 266 -18.16 16.99 -3.36
CA ARG A 266 -16.76 16.80 -2.99
C ARG A 266 -15.81 16.97 -4.17
N GLY A 267 -14.55 17.30 -3.89
CA GLY A 267 -13.47 17.19 -4.86
C GLY A 267 -13.18 15.73 -5.20
N MET A 268 -12.55 15.51 -6.34
CA MET A 268 -12.05 14.22 -6.73
C MET A 268 -10.56 14.12 -6.41
N VAL A 269 -10.10 12.91 -6.13
CA VAL A 269 -8.69 12.67 -5.80
C VAL A 269 -8.17 11.42 -6.49
N ILE A 270 -6.96 11.54 -7.02
CA ILE A 270 -6.11 10.41 -7.39
C ILE A 270 -4.97 10.36 -6.37
N LEU A 271 -4.61 9.18 -5.92
CA LEU A 271 -3.40 8.95 -5.13
C LEU A 271 -2.64 7.79 -5.74
N VAL A 272 -1.37 7.99 -6.02
CA VAL A 272 -0.47 6.93 -6.47
C VAL A 272 0.57 6.64 -5.39
N VAL A 273 0.82 5.36 -5.17
CA VAL A 273 1.88 4.87 -4.27
C VAL A 273 2.90 4.10 -5.08
N THR A 274 4.15 4.56 -5.06
CA THR A 274 5.29 3.86 -5.67
C THR A 274 6.02 3.06 -4.60
N ARG A 275 6.38 1.82 -4.90
CA ARG A 275 7.11 0.89 -4.02
C ARG A 275 8.29 0.26 -4.75
N ASP A 276 9.37 0.03 -4.01
CA ASP A 276 10.61 -0.59 -4.49
C ASP A 276 10.65 -2.13 -4.34
N GLY A 277 9.66 -2.71 -3.65
CA GLY A 277 9.62 -4.14 -3.33
C GLY A 277 10.52 -4.55 -2.15
N ARG A 278 11.26 -3.62 -1.53
CA ARG A 278 12.14 -3.83 -0.38
C ARG A 278 11.72 -3.06 0.86
N GLY A 279 10.46 -2.62 0.93
CA GLY A 279 9.88 -1.92 2.07
C GLY A 279 9.81 -0.41 1.91
N GLY A 280 10.50 0.16 0.94
CA GLY A 280 10.43 1.58 0.62
C GLY A 280 9.16 1.95 -0.13
N SER A 281 8.62 3.13 0.15
CA SER A 281 7.45 3.66 -0.54
C SER A 281 7.44 5.19 -0.56
N ALA A 282 6.86 5.73 -1.63
CA ALA A 282 6.51 7.14 -1.76
C ALA A 282 5.08 7.26 -2.26
N PHE A 283 4.46 8.42 -2.11
CA PHE A 283 3.14 8.67 -2.67
C PHE A 283 3.04 10.11 -3.21
N GLN A 284 2.13 10.30 -4.15
CA GLN A 284 1.68 11.61 -4.58
C GLN A 284 0.16 11.63 -4.68
N LYS A 285 -0.44 12.72 -4.17
CA LYS A 285 -1.87 13.00 -4.25
C LYS A 285 -2.11 14.08 -5.29
N ILE A 286 -3.12 13.89 -6.14
CA ILE A 286 -3.57 14.85 -7.14
C ILE A 286 -5.04 15.14 -6.84
N GLU A 287 -5.38 16.40 -6.63
CA GLU A 287 -6.74 16.88 -6.45
C GLU A 287 -7.30 17.35 -7.79
N MET A 288 -8.53 16.98 -8.09
CA MET A 288 -9.23 17.38 -9.33
C MET A 288 -10.48 18.20 -8.99
N ASN A 289 -10.52 19.43 -9.52
CA ASN A 289 -11.56 20.42 -9.24
C ASN A 289 -12.53 20.61 -10.39
#